data_2940ce0e96ba86655a43aeb2eda676d4
#
_entry.id   2940ce0e96ba86655a43aeb2eda676d4
#
_cell.length_a   1.000
_cell.length_b   1.000
_cell.length_c   1.000
_cell.angle_alpha   90.00
_cell.angle_beta   90.00
_cell.angle_gamma   90.00
#
_symmetry.space_group_name_H-M   'P 1'
#
loop_
_entity.id
_entity.type
_entity.pdbx_description
1 polymer ?
#
loop_
_entity_poly.entity_id
_entity_poly.type
_entity_poly.pdbx_seq_one_letter_code
_entity_poly.pdbx_strand_id
1 'polypeptide(L)'
;MAKTNSDPMRSKLSQAALVAVFFLVSCGNRVNPAPKPQPPPPFEFLNAWGDKGQGPGQLDAPVAFAADSLGNIFFADPNSGFVHKFESSGTPLQSFEDTRVRHAAGIAVDSGGAIYVVDAQRGALHVFFPDGTFFQTWRTTAQRHFSGAMGIGTDEEGALYVPDPANSRVLKFSNRGRLVKSWPAPQKAISPDERPSWISTQPDNSLFVAYFNTGRIEKFSSDGASMAIWPPANTPSGESAPISGFAVAGELVLTMAASSAEIHVWTKDGQPKLDADLGASLGKIAAPQIVVTPHAELLVFDPSAPKVFRFRTHLENKEPQ
;
A
#
# COMPACT_ATOMS: atom_id res chain seq x y z
N MET A 1 69.96 -59.22 -66.13
CA MET A 1 70.05 -58.12 -67.13
C MET A 1 69.80 -56.84 -66.42
N ALA A 2 70.80 -56.12 -66.09
CA ALA A 2 71.35 -54.95 -66.77
C ALA A 2 70.44 -53.75 -66.60
N LYS A 3 70.73 -52.63 -66.10
CA LYS A 3 72.00 -51.79 -65.92
C LYS A 3 71.56 -50.62 -65.08
N THR A 4 72.25 -50.21 -64.05
CA THR A 4 73.22 -49.07 -64.00
C THR A 4 72.60 -47.73 -64.50
N ASN A 5 72.58 -46.65 -63.70
CA ASN A 5 73.66 -45.70 -63.50
C ASN A 5 73.22 -44.52 -62.68
N SER A 6 73.92 -44.22 -61.69
CA SER A 6 74.88 -43.16 -61.43
C SER A 6 74.37 -41.77 -61.18
N ASP A 7 74.63 -41.37 -60.02
CA ASP A 7 75.01 -40.00 -59.54
C ASP A 7 75.65 -39.08 -60.56
N PRO A 8 75.81 -37.79 -60.40
CA PRO A 8 76.05 -37.05 -59.14
C PRO A 8 75.66 -35.54 -59.17
N MET A 9 75.81 -35.01 -58.05
CA MET A 9 76.47 -33.71 -57.78
C MET A 9 75.70 -32.42 -57.64
N ARG A 10 75.91 -31.93 -56.47
CA ARG A 10 76.34 -30.59 -56.08
C ARG A 10 75.29 -29.44 -56.02
N SER A 11 75.12 -29.07 -54.81
CA SER A 11 75.44 -27.72 -54.27
C SER A 11 74.49 -26.58 -54.72
N LYS A 12 73.76 -26.10 -53.78
CA LYS A 12 73.94 -24.69 -53.35
C LYS A 12 73.19 -24.45 -52.02
N LEU A 13 74.02 -24.21 -51.00
CA LEU A 13 73.56 -23.48 -49.81
C LEU A 13 72.87 -22.19 -50.23
N SER A 14 71.72 -22.00 -49.81
CA SER A 14 71.13 -20.65 -49.74
C SER A 14 70.51 -20.53 -48.35
N GLN A 15 71.11 -19.66 -47.60
CA GLN A 15 70.64 -19.20 -46.30
C GLN A 15 69.23 -18.60 -46.48
N ALA A 16 68.27 -19.22 -45.93
CA ALA A 16 66.95 -18.56 -45.70
C ALA A 16 66.84 -18.37 -44.21
N ALA A 17 66.95 -17.12 -43.79
CA ALA A 17 66.80 -16.67 -42.44
C ALA A 17 65.42 -17.08 -41.91
N LEU A 18 65.42 -17.82 -40.82
CA LEU A 18 64.23 -18.18 -40.07
C LEU A 18 63.78 -16.95 -39.29
N VAL A 19 62.88 -16.13 -39.85
CA VAL A 19 62.18 -15.06 -39.10
C VAL A 19 61.09 -15.74 -38.31
N ALA A 20 61.38 -16.06 -37.05
CA ALA A 20 60.37 -16.46 -36.09
C ALA A 20 59.53 -15.22 -35.75
N VAL A 21 58.38 -15.07 -36.41
CA VAL A 21 57.38 -14.09 -36.01
C VAL A 21 56.67 -14.65 -34.76
N PHE A 22 57.10 -14.18 -33.62
CA PHE A 22 56.37 -14.34 -32.37
C PHE A 22 55.07 -13.54 -32.49
N PHE A 23 53.97 -14.18 -32.85
CA PHE A 23 52.64 -13.67 -32.55
C PHE A 23 52.42 -13.75 -31.05
N LEU A 24 52.72 -12.68 -30.35
CA LEU A 24 52.20 -12.45 -29.01
C LEU A 24 50.67 -12.29 -29.16
N VAL A 25 49.97 -13.39 -29.04
CA VAL A 25 48.54 -13.37 -28.77
C VAL A 25 48.40 -12.79 -27.36
N SER A 26 48.28 -11.46 -27.29
CA SER A 26 47.82 -10.78 -26.08
C SER A 26 46.35 -11.25 -25.85
N CYS A 27 46.21 -12.32 -25.09
CA CYS A 27 44.94 -12.63 -24.43
C CYS A 27 44.69 -11.52 -23.40
N GLY A 28 44.25 -10.35 -23.90
CA GLY A 28 43.67 -9.36 -23.02
C GLY A 28 42.40 -9.98 -22.42
N ASN A 29 42.51 -10.47 -21.19
CA ASN A 29 41.35 -10.71 -20.37
C ASN A 29 40.59 -9.38 -20.29
N ARG A 30 39.63 -9.21 -21.18
CA ARG A 30 38.61 -8.19 -20.98
C ARG A 30 37.82 -8.66 -19.75
N VAL A 31 38.25 -8.22 -18.58
CA VAL A 31 37.43 -8.27 -17.39
C VAL A 31 36.22 -7.40 -17.74
N ASN A 32 35.12 -8.05 -18.09
CA ASN A 32 33.84 -7.33 -18.22
C ASN A 32 33.64 -6.61 -16.89
N PRO A 33 33.49 -5.29 -16.89
CA PRO A 33 33.19 -4.60 -15.65
C PRO A 33 31.98 -5.29 -15.02
N ALA A 34 32.05 -5.56 -13.71
CA ALA A 34 30.95 -6.13 -12.98
C ALA A 34 29.67 -5.33 -13.29
N PRO A 35 28.55 -5.98 -13.57
CA PRO A 35 27.32 -5.26 -13.86
C PRO A 35 27.06 -4.27 -12.72
N LYS A 36 26.77 -3.02 -13.08
CA LYS A 36 26.41 -2.01 -12.08
C LYS A 36 25.24 -2.55 -11.25
N PRO A 37 25.29 -2.42 -9.91
CA PRO A 37 24.16 -2.82 -9.08
C PRO A 37 22.89 -2.19 -9.62
N GLN A 38 21.90 -3.01 -9.94
CA GLN A 38 20.59 -2.50 -10.31
C GLN A 38 19.96 -1.84 -9.06
N PRO A 39 19.28 -0.71 -9.21
CA PRO A 39 18.54 -0.15 -8.10
C PRO A 39 17.53 -1.18 -7.58
N PRO A 40 17.26 -1.22 -6.26
CA PRO A 40 16.25 -2.12 -5.73
C PRO A 40 14.90 -1.81 -6.38
N PRO A 41 14.01 -2.82 -6.48
CA PRO A 41 12.66 -2.60 -6.97
C PRO A 41 11.93 -1.62 -6.03
N PRO A 42 10.98 -0.83 -6.54
CA PRO A 42 10.26 0.15 -5.71
C PRO A 42 9.53 -0.50 -4.53
N PHE A 43 9.12 -1.76 -4.69
CA PHE A 43 8.51 -2.60 -3.67
C PHE A 43 9.25 -3.94 -3.62
N GLU A 44 9.94 -4.19 -2.51
CA GLU A 44 10.65 -5.45 -2.26
C GLU A 44 9.80 -6.33 -1.37
N PHE A 45 9.37 -7.49 -1.86
CA PHE A 45 8.60 -8.44 -1.07
C PHE A 45 9.45 -8.99 0.10
N LEU A 46 8.92 -8.94 1.31
CA LEU A 46 9.58 -9.42 2.52
C LEU A 46 9.02 -10.77 2.97
N ASN A 47 7.73 -10.81 3.27
CA ASN A 47 7.03 -12.01 3.71
C ASN A 47 5.52 -11.85 3.55
N ALA A 48 4.80 -12.95 3.76
CA ALA A 48 3.35 -12.94 3.92
C ALA A 48 2.97 -13.71 5.19
N TRP A 49 1.93 -13.23 5.87
CA TRP A 49 1.43 -13.82 7.10
C TRP A 49 -0.09 -13.72 7.20
N GLY A 50 -0.67 -14.31 8.22
CA GLY A 50 -2.11 -14.37 8.47
C GLY A 50 -2.58 -15.82 8.45
N ASP A 51 -2.98 -16.31 9.61
CA ASP A 51 -3.56 -17.64 9.78
C ASP A 51 -5.07 -17.51 9.86
N LYS A 52 -5.78 -18.29 9.03
CA LYS A 52 -7.24 -18.30 9.02
C LYS A 52 -7.78 -19.00 10.26
N GLY A 53 -8.73 -18.36 10.94
CA GLY A 53 -9.40 -18.93 12.10
C GLY A 53 -10.15 -17.89 12.92
N GLN A 54 -10.82 -18.34 13.98
CA GLN A 54 -11.66 -17.51 14.84
C GLN A 54 -11.09 -17.30 16.25
N GLY A 55 -9.88 -17.74 16.49
CA GLY A 55 -9.19 -17.58 17.77
C GLY A 55 -8.31 -16.33 17.84
N PRO A 56 -7.77 -16.03 19.02
CA PRO A 56 -6.81 -14.94 19.18
C PRO A 56 -5.61 -15.08 18.24
N GLY A 57 -5.28 -14.01 17.52
CA GLY A 57 -4.19 -14.00 16.55
C GLY A 57 -4.50 -14.70 15.21
N GLN A 58 -5.75 -15.13 15.01
CA GLN A 58 -6.23 -15.66 13.73
C GLN A 58 -7.20 -14.69 13.06
N LEU A 59 -7.29 -14.73 11.75
CA LEU A 59 -8.14 -13.85 10.94
C LEU A 59 -9.20 -14.69 10.24
N ASP A 60 -10.50 -14.44 10.52
CA ASP A 60 -11.59 -15.15 9.84
C ASP A 60 -12.08 -14.36 8.61
N ALA A 61 -12.60 -13.16 8.84
CA ALA A 61 -13.07 -12.27 7.79
C ALA A 61 -12.88 -10.80 8.19
N PRO A 62 -11.63 -10.35 8.42
CA PRO A 62 -11.39 -8.96 8.77
C PRO A 62 -11.80 -8.04 7.62
N VAL A 63 -12.49 -6.95 7.97
CA VAL A 63 -13.07 -6.01 6.98
C VAL A 63 -12.26 -4.74 6.82
N ALA A 64 -11.42 -4.42 7.80
CA ALA A 64 -10.59 -3.22 7.79
C ALA A 64 -9.34 -3.43 8.63
N PHE A 65 -8.28 -2.71 8.28
CA PHE A 65 -7.06 -2.67 9.06
C PHE A 65 -6.46 -1.26 9.12
N ALA A 66 -5.68 -1.01 10.15
CA ALA A 66 -4.99 0.26 10.38
C ALA A 66 -3.61 0.01 10.98
N ALA A 67 -2.70 0.97 10.82
CA ALA A 67 -1.42 0.98 11.52
C ALA A 67 -1.41 2.06 12.60
N ASP A 68 -0.79 1.78 13.74
CA ASP A 68 -0.47 2.80 14.75
C ASP A 68 0.86 3.51 14.44
N SER A 69 1.20 4.51 15.23
CA SER A 69 2.45 5.28 15.09
C SER A 69 3.72 4.46 15.37
N LEU A 70 3.59 3.27 15.96
CA LEU A 70 4.69 2.33 16.19
C LEU A 70 4.83 1.29 15.07
N GLY A 71 3.93 1.31 14.07
CA GLY A 71 3.89 0.35 12.96
C GLY A 71 3.19 -0.97 13.32
N ASN A 72 2.48 -1.06 14.44
CA ASN A 72 1.63 -2.21 14.72
C ASN A 72 0.35 -2.15 13.88
N ILE A 73 -0.16 -3.32 13.55
CA ILE A 73 -1.28 -3.49 12.64
C ILE A 73 -2.49 -3.98 13.42
N PHE A 74 -3.60 -3.32 13.23
CA PHE A 74 -4.87 -3.66 13.86
C PHE A 74 -5.87 -4.14 12.82
N PHE A 75 -6.61 -5.18 13.15
CA PHE A 75 -7.72 -5.69 12.36
C PHE A 75 -9.01 -5.67 13.16
N ALA A 76 -10.10 -5.26 12.51
CA ALA A 76 -11.44 -5.51 13.01
C ALA A 76 -12.02 -6.71 12.26
N ASP A 77 -12.35 -7.77 12.99
CA ASP A 77 -12.89 -9.01 12.45
C ASP A 77 -14.33 -9.23 12.96
N PRO A 78 -15.35 -8.85 12.16
CA PRO A 78 -16.73 -8.94 12.60
C PRO A 78 -17.25 -10.37 12.76
N ASN A 79 -16.71 -11.34 12.01
CA ASN A 79 -17.16 -12.73 12.13
C ASN A 79 -16.78 -13.34 13.47
N SER A 80 -15.54 -13.14 13.89
CA SER A 80 -15.05 -13.60 15.19
C SER A 80 -15.45 -12.66 16.33
N GLY A 81 -15.66 -11.36 16.04
CA GLY A 81 -15.90 -10.32 17.03
C GLY A 81 -14.64 -9.80 17.70
N PHE A 82 -13.47 -10.14 17.15
CA PHE A 82 -12.18 -9.71 17.67
C PHE A 82 -11.69 -8.41 17.03
N VAL A 83 -10.97 -7.65 17.83
CA VAL A 83 -9.92 -6.76 17.36
C VAL A 83 -8.58 -7.44 17.63
N HIS A 84 -7.76 -7.55 16.59
CA HIS A 84 -6.42 -8.13 16.67
C HIS A 84 -5.37 -7.06 16.48
N LYS A 85 -4.28 -7.16 17.23
CA LYS A 85 -3.07 -6.35 17.10
C LYS A 85 -1.87 -7.24 16.80
N PHE A 86 -1.10 -6.86 15.78
CA PHE A 86 0.12 -7.56 15.35
C PHE A 86 1.28 -6.58 15.20
N GLU A 87 2.50 -7.07 15.28
CA GLU A 87 3.62 -6.38 14.65
C GLU A 87 3.46 -6.41 13.11
N SER A 88 4.12 -5.51 12.40
CA SER A 88 4.12 -5.53 10.92
C SER A 88 4.67 -6.84 10.33
N SER A 89 5.52 -7.54 11.09
CA SER A 89 6.08 -8.86 10.76
C SER A 89 5.06 -10.00 10.77
N GLY A 90 3.90 -9.81 11.43
CA GLY A 90 2.87 -10.81 11.63
C GLY A 90 2.87 -11.46 13.01
N THR A 91 3.75 -11.05 13.92
CA THR A 91 3.74 -11.54 15.32
C THR A 91 2.50 -11.02 16.04
N PRO A 92 1.61 -11.87 16.55
CA PRO A 92 0.45 -11.42 17.30
C PRO A 92 0.88 -10.80 18.64
N LEU A 93 0.35 -9.62 18.96
CA LEU A 93 0.64 -8.87 20.18
C LEU A 93 -0.53 -8.93 21.16
N GLN A 94 -1.75 -8.75 20.65
CA GLN A 94 -2.95 -8.68 21.46
C GLN A 94 -4.17 -9.06 20.63
N SER A 95 -5.18 -9.62 21.30
CA SER A 95 -6.53 -9.80 20.75
C SER A 95 -7.55 -9.64 21.86
N PHE A 96 -8.62 -8.92 21.59
CA PHE A 96 -9.75 -8.83 22.50
C PHE A 96 -11.06 -9.01 21.75
N GLU A 97 -12.02 -9.67 22.37
CA GLU A 97 -13.36 -9.90 21.82
C GLU A 97 -14.35 -8.90 22.41
N ASP A 98 -15.15 -8.30 21.53
CA ASP A 98 -16.28 -7.46 21.93
C ASP A 98 -17.42 -7.58 20.92
N THR A 99 -18.65 -7.73 21.39
CA THR A 99 -19.83 -7.88 20.54
C THR A 99 -20.10 -6.67 19.66
N ARG A 100 -19.55 -5.50 20.00
CA ARG A 100 -19.62 -4.27 19.21
C ARG A 100 -18.83 -4.36 17.90
N VAL A 101 -17.79 -5.21 17.88
CA VAL A 101 -16.94 -5.44 16.70
C VAL A 101 -17.69 -6.24 15.62
N ARG A 102 -18.73 -6.98 15.99
CA ARG A 102 -19.50 -7.84 15.04
C ARG A 102 -20.20 -7.10 13.91
N HIS A 103 -20.21 -5.79 13.93
CA HIS A 103 -20.74 -4.93 12.85
C HIS A 103 -19.69 -3.95 12.32
N ALA A 104 -18.39 -4.26 12.59
CA ALA A 104 -17.29 -3.43 12.14
C ALA A 104 -17.29 -3.28 10.61
N ALA A 105 -17.01 -2.07 10.14
CA ALA A 105 -16.77 -1.76 8.74
C ALA A 105 -15.47 -0.95 8.54
N GLY A 106 -14.93 -0.38 9.61
CA GLY A 106 -13.69 0.39 9.60
C GLY A 106 -13.02 0.38 10.97
N ILE A 107 -11.71 0.59 10.97
CA ILE A 107 -10.90 0.70 12.17
C ILE A 107 -9.87 1.83 12.00
N ALA A 108 -9.58 2.56 13.06
CA ALA A 108 -8.43 3.45 13.15
C ALA A 108 -7.82 3.41 14.55
N VAL A 109 -6.59 3.88 14.65
CA VAL A 109 -5.88 4.03 15.92
C VAL A 109 -5.28 5.42 15.95
N ASP A 110 -5.48 6.16 17.03
CA ASP A 110 -4.87 7.47 17.20
C ASP A 110 -3.44 7.38 17.76
N SER A 111 -2.78 8.53 17.86
CA SER A 111 -1.41 8.63 18.38
C SER A 111 -1.29 8.23 19.85
N GLY A 112 -2.39 8.26 20.60
CA GLY A 112 -2.48 7.78 21.99
C GLY A 112 -2.74 6.28 22.11
N GLY A 113 -2.98 5.59 20.98
CA GLY A 113 -3.29 4.18 20.92
C GLY A 113 -4.76 3.85 21.16
N ALA A 114 -5.66 4.83 21.26
CA ALA A 114 -7.10 4.57 21.35
C ALA A 114 -7.60 3.99 20.01
N ILE A 115 -8.46 2.97 20.11
CA ILE A 115 -8.93 2.19 18.97
C ILE A 115 -10.36 2.60 18.67
N TYR A 116 -10.63 2.95 17.42
CA TYR A 116 -11.93 3.38 16.92
C TYR A 116 -12.46 2.35 15.95
N VAL A 117 -13.63 1.77 16.23
CA VAL A 117 -14.30 0.79 15.37
C VAL A 117 -15.62 1.37 14.88
N VAL A 118 -15.79 1.45 13.55
CA VAL A 118 -17.04 1.90 12.92
C VAL A 118 -18.04 0.75 12.90
N ASP A 119 -19.17 0.93 13.57
CA ASP A 119 -20.38 0.09 13.40
C ASP A 119 -21.25 0.68 12.30
N ALA A 120 -21.09 0.17 11.08
CA ALA A 120 -21.82 0.66 9.92
C ALA A 120 -23.34 0.36 10.01
N GLN A 121 -23.74 -0.67 10.74
CA GLN A 121 -25.12 -1.06 10.87
C GLN A 121 -25.91 -0.14 11.81
N ARG A 122 -25.24 0.35 12.87
CA ARG A 122 -25.85 1.21 13.89
C ARG A 122 -25.49 2.68 13.74
N GLY A 123 -24.65 3.03 12.76
CA GLY A 123 -24.14 4.38 12.58
C GLY A 123 -23.43 4.90 13.84
N ALA A 124 -22.57 4.08 14.39
CA ALA A 124 -21.88 4.33 15.65
C ALA A 124 -20.36 4.14 15.52
N LEU A 125 -19.63 4.82 16.38
CA LEU A 125 -18.21 4.61 16.60
C LEU A 125 -18.02 4.05 18.00
N HIS A 126 -17.42 2.91 18.11
CA HIS A 126 -17.02 2.33 19.38
C HIS A 126 -15.57 2.64 19.65
N VAL A 127 -15.30 3.21 20.81
CA VAL A 127 -13.95 3.61 21.23
C VAL A 127 -13.48 2.66 22.33
N PHE A 128 -12.26 2.16 22.14
CA PHE A 128 -11.59 1.30 23.11
C PHE A 128 -10.27 1.91 23.53
N PHE A 129 -9.87 1.64 24.76
CA PHE A 129 -8.52 1.95 25.23
C PHE A 129 -7.47 1.06 24.54
N PRO A 130 -6.17 1.39 24.61
CA PRO A 130 -5.11 0.60 24.00
C PRO A 130 -5.06 -0.86 24.48
N ASP A 131 -5.55 -1.14 25.69
CA ASP A 131 -5.65 -2.48 26.27
C ASP A 131 -6.88 -3.27 25.81
N GLY A 132 -7.71 -2.68 24.94
CA GLY A 132 -8.94 -3.30 24.44
C GLY A 132 -10.17 -3.09 25.33
N THR A 133 -10.01 -2.40 26.48
CA THR A 133 -11.16 -2.08 27.34
C THR A 133 -12.08 -1.07 26.63
N PHE A 134 -13.38 -1.40 26.61
CA PHE A 134 -14.37 -0.48 26.02
C PHE A 134 -14.43 0.83 26.80
N PHE A 135 -14.38 1.96 26.10
CA PHE A 135 -14.48 3.29 26.69
C PHE A 135 -15.87 3.88 26.50
N GLN A 136 -16.30 4.10 25.26
CA GLN A 136 -17.61 4.72 24.98
C GLN A 136 -18.06 4.49 23.53
N THR A 137 -19.33 4.85 23.25
CA THR A 137 -19.87 4.86 21.90
C THR A 137 -20.23 6.29 21.49
N TRP A 138 -19.73 6.72 20.34
CA TRP A 138 -20.08 7.99 19.72
C TRP A 138 -21.16 7.76 18.66
N ARG A 139 -22.09 8.70 18.56
CA ARG A 139 -23.20 8.65 17.58
C ARG A 139 -23.42 10.01 16.97
N THR A 140 -23.94 10.02 15.75
CA THR A 140 -24.52 11.24 15.22
C THR A 140 -25.90 11.45 15.85
N THR A 141 -26.22 12.67 16.24
CA THR A 141 -27.57 13.02 16.76
C THR A 141 -28.62 13.08 15.66
N ALA A 142 -28.23 13.04 14.39
CA ALA A 142 -29.12 13.08 13.25
C ALA A 142 -29.69 11.69 12.95
N GLN A 143 -30.93 11.64 12.50
CA GLN A 143 -31.65 10.42 12.08
C GLN A 143 -31.01 9.68 10.88
N ARG A 144 -29.86 10.14 10.40
CA ARG A 144 -29.12 9.52 9.31
C ARG A 144 -27.89 8.82 9.87
N HIS A 145 -28.01 7.52 9.97
CA HIS A 145 -26.86 6.66 10.29
C HIS A 145 -25.80 6.82 9.20
N PHE A 146 -24.54 6.92 9.57
CA PHE A 146 -23.45 6.78 8.62
C PHE A 146 -23.21 5.29 8.36
N SER A 147 -22.90 4.91 7.13
CA SER A 147 -22.66 3.51 6.78
C SER A 147 -21.65 3.39 5.66
N GLY A 148 -20.91 2.27 5.66
CA GLY A 148 -19.98 1.93 4.60
C GLY A 148 -18.61 2.61 4.67
N ALA A 149 -18.26 3.23 5.80
CA ALA A 149 -16.90 3.75 6.01
C ALA A 149 -15.90 2.59 5.98
N MET A 150 -14.93 2.62 5.07
CA MET A 150 -13.89 1.59 4.95
C MET A 150 -12.60 2.01 5.66
N GLY A 151 -12.29 3.30 5.67
CA GLY A 151 -11.12 3.85 6.35
C GLY A 151 -11.47 5.17 7.03
N ILE A 152 -11.04 5.34 8.27
CA ILE A 152 -11.21 6.53 9.08
C ILE A 152 -9.85 7.11 9.44
N GLY A 153 -9.77 8.42 9.64
CA GLY A 153 -8.52 9.11 9.99
C GLY A 153 -8.63 9.87 11.29
N THR A 154 -7.52 9.98 12.00
CA THR A 154 -7.38 10.82 13.20
C THR A 154 -6.33 11.89 12.96
N ASP A 155 -6.56 13.13 13.39
CA ASP A 155 -5.53 14.16 13.40
C ASP A 155 -4.73 14.15 14.72
N GLU A 156 -3.71 14.98 14.80
CA GLU A 156 -2.83 15.06 15.97
C GLU A 156 -3.55 15.59 17.23
N GLU A 157 -4.65 16.31 17.06
CA GLU A 157 -5.49 16.80 18.15
C GLU A 157 -6.51 15.76 18.64
N GLY A 158 -6.52 14.58 17.99
CA GLY A 158 -7.44 13.46 18.27
C GLY A 158 -8.85 13.69 17.72
N ALA A 159 -9.04 14.64 16.80
CA ALA A 159 -10.29 14.69 16.05
C ALA A 159 -10.36 13.54 15.06
N LEU A 160 -11.55 12.97 14.91
CA LEU A 160 -11.79 11.82 14.06
C LEU A 160 -12.59 12.22 12.82
N TYR A 161 -12.17 11.75 11.67
CA TYR A 161 -12.80 11.98 10.39
C TYR A 161 -13.35 10.66 9.83
N VAL A 162 -14.65 10.65 9.56
CA VAL A 162 -15.38 9.46 9.14
C VAL A 162 -16.06 9.74 7.80
N PRO A 163 -15.72 8.98 6.74
CA PRO A 163 -16.46 9.04 5.50
C PRO A 163 -17.85 8.45 5.72
N ASP A 164 -18.86 9.08 5.13
CA ASP A 164 -20.25 8.62 5.15
C ASP A 164 -20.73 8.43 3.70
N PRO A 165 -20.39 7.29 3.07
CA PRO A 165 -20.72 7.01 1.68
C PRO A 165 -22.20 7.10 1.39
N ALA A 166 -23.04 6.61 2.31
CA ALA A 166 -24.49 6.60 2.15
C ALA A 166 -25.08 8.01 2.02
N ASN A 167 -24.45 9.00 2.62
CA ASN A 167 -24.91 10.39 2.59
C ASN A 167 -23.96 11.34 1.83
N SER A 168 -22.96 10.80 1.12
CA SER A 168 -21.97 11.55 0.31
C SER A 168 -21.35 12.71 1.09
N ARG A 169 -20.79 12.43 2.27
CA ARG A 169 -20.23 13.45 3.15
C ARG A 169 -19.08 12.90 3.99
N VAL A 170 -18.33 13.81 4.59
CA VAL A 170 -17.37 13.54 5.66
C VAL A 170 -17.94 14.10 6.96
N LEU A 171 -17.75 13.36 8.05
CA LEU A 171 -18.10 13.75 9.41
C LEU A 171 -16.82 14.01 10.20
N LYS A 172 -16.74 15.11 10.94
CA LYS A 172 -15.69 15.42 11.89
C LYS A 172 -16.23 15.32 13.31
N PHE A 173 -15.60 14.47 14.12
CA PHE A 173 -15.87 14.37 15.55
C PHE A 173 -14.70 15.00 16.31
N SER A 174 -14.99 15.64 17.44
CA SER A 174 -13.95 16.03 18.40
C SER A 174 -13.41 14.77 19.11
N ASN A 175 -12.25 14.89 19.75
CA ASN A 175 -11.65 13.84 20.60
C ASN A 175 -12.53 13.43 21.81
N ARG A 176 -13.66 14.11 22.03
CA ARG A 176 -14.67 13.76 23.04
C ARG A 176 -15.95 13.17 22.46
N GLY A 177 -15.94 12.83 21.16
CA GLY A 177 -17.05 12.19 20.48
C GLY A 177 -18.21 13.09 20.09
N ARG A 178 -18.05 14.42 20.17
CA ARG A 178 -19.07 15.34 19.69
C ARG A 178 -18.92 15.55 18.19
N LEU A 179 -20.00 15.36 17.42
CA LEU A 179 -20.01 15.77 16.01
C LEU A 179 -19.81 17.30 15.94
N VAL A 180 -18.68 17.71 15.36
CA VAL A 180 -18.28 19.12 15.25
C VAL A 180 -18.76 19.70 13.93
N LYS A 181 -18.58 18.94 12.83
CA LYS A 181 -18.85 19.41 11.49
C LYS A 181 -19.18 18.24 10.55
N SER A 182 -19.90 18.54 9.50
CA SER A 182 -20.00 17.68 8.33
C SER A 182 -20.02 18.51 7.06
N TRP A 183 -19.48 17.96 5.96
CA TRP A 183 -19.48 18.64 4.66
C TRP A 183 -19.67 17.63 3.53
N PRO A 184 -20.20 18.07 2.38
CA PRO A 184 -20.32 17.21 1.21
C PRO A 184 -18.95 16.73 0.74
N ALA A 185 -18.87 15.47 0.40
CA ALA A 185 -17.70 14.86 -0.25
C ALA A 185 -18.20 13.81 -1.26
N PRO A 186 -17.96 13.99 -2.54
CA PRO A 186 -17.16 15.07 -3.13
C PRO A 186 -17.86 16.44 -3.10
N GLN A 187 -17.10 17.52 -3.12
CA GLN A 187 -17.65 18.87 -3.28
C GLN A 187 -18.32 19.03 -4.65
N LYS A 188 -17.76 18.39 -5.67
CA LYS A 188 -18.31 18.33 -7.02
C LYS A 188 -18.18 16.91 -7.55
N ALA A 189 -19.26 16.17 -7.50
CA ALA A 189 -19.32 14.81 -8.01
C ALA A 189 -19.20 14.78 -9.56
N ILE A 190 -18.46 13.80 -10.06
CA ILE A 190 -18.36 13.48 -11.50
C ILE A 190 -19.26 12.32 -11.89
N SER A 191 -19.75 11.56 -10.89
CA SER A 191 -20.69 10.46 -11.05
C SER A 191 -21.68 10.44 -9.88
N PRO A 192 -22.94 10.04 -10.09
CA PRO A 192 -23.93 9.85 -9.01
C PRO A 192 -23.49 8.83 -7.96
N ASP A 193 -22.65 7.87 -8.36
CA ASP A 193 -22.17 6.80 -7.48
C ASP A 193 -20.84 7.11 -6.80
N GLU A 194 -20.34 8.34 -6.94
CA GLU A 194 -19.12 8.76 -6.29
C GLU A 194 -19.32 8.92 -4.79
N ARG A 195 -18.69 8.05 -4.01
CA ARG A 195 -18.85 7.93 -2.56
C ARG A 195 -17.51 8.00 -1.85
N PRO A 196 -17.35 8.82 -0.80
CA PRO A 196 -16.16 8.84 0.00
C PRO A 196 -16.00 7.51 0.74
N SER A 197 -14.87 6.84 0.63
CA SER A 197 -14.69 5.51 1.21
C SER A 197 -13.54 5.44 2.19
N TRP A 198 -12.45 6.17 1.93
CA TRP A 198 -11.27 6.24 2.80
C TRP A 198 -10.89 7.68 3.09
N ILE A 199 -10.35 7.89 4.27
CA ILE A 199 -9.75 9.15 4.69
C ILE A 199 -8.36 8.86 5.26
N SER A 200 -7.40 9.68 4.86
CA SER A 200 -6.10 9.78 5.51
C SER A 200 -5.88 11.21 5.97
N THR A 201 -5.54 11.38 7.22
CA THR A 201 -5.17 12.66 7.82
C THR A 201 -3.68 12.89 7.70
N GLN A 202 -3.26 14.14 7.63
CA GLN A 202 -1.87 14.53 7.50
C GLN A 202 -1.44 15.39 8.68
N PRO A 203 -0.12 15.49 8.98
CA PRO A 203 0.38 16.36 10.06
C PRO A 203 0.04 17.84 9.90
N ASP A 204 -0.20 18.31 8.66
CA ASP A 204 -0.68 19.67 8.37
C ASP A 204 -2.20 19.83 8.58
N ASN A 205 -2.86 18.84 9.18
CA ASN A 205 -4.31 18.75 9.37
C ASN A 205 -5.10 18.74 8.05
N SER A 206 -4.48 18.56 6.89
CA SER A 206 -5.19 18.29 5.66
C SER A 206 -5.67 16.85 5.59
N LEU A 207 -6.71 16.62 4.78
CA LEU A 207 -7.33 15.32 4.61
C LEU A 207 -7.25 14.91 3.15
N PHE A 208 -6.94 13.67 2.90
CA PHE A 208 -7.13 13.05 1.60
C PHE A 208 -8.32 12.11 1.68
N VAL A 209 -9.30 12.30 0.82
CA VAL A 209 -10.50 11.48 0.71
C VAL A 209 -10.44 10.74 -0.61
N ALA A 210 -10.51 9.41 -0.56
CA ALA A 210 -10.53 8.57 -1.74
C ALA A 210 -11.92 8.00 -2.00
N TYR A 211 -12.29 7.94 -3.29
CA TYR A 211 -13.61 7.52 -3.76
C TYR A 211 -13.48 6.17 -4.47
N PHE A 212 -14.10 5.13 -3.88
CA PHE A 212 -13.99 3.74 -4.34
C PHE A 212 -14.28 3.58 -5.84
N ASN A 213 -15.44 4.06 -6.28
CA ASN A 213 -15.95 3.73 -7.62
C ASN A 213 -15.19 4.44 -8.75
N THR A 214 -14.57 5.58 -8.46
CA THR A 214 -13.91 6.40 -9.48
C THR A 214 -12.40 6.44 -9.37
N GLY A 215 -11.83 5.98 -8.26
CA GLY A 215 -10.39 6.11 -7.99
C GLY A 215 -9.92 7.56 -7.80
N ARG A 216 -10.86 8.51 -7.78
CA ARG A 216 -10.56 9.93 -7.56
C ARG A 216 -10.13 10.18 -6.13
N ILE A 217 -9.30 11.17 -5.95
CA ILE A 217 -8.84 11.63 -4.64
C ILE A 217 -9.11 13.13 -4.55
N GLU A 218 -9.61 13.58 -3.41
CA GLU A 218 -9.84 14.98 -3.11
C GLU A 218 -9.13 15.35 -1.81
N LYS A 219 -8.35 16.43 -1.85
CA LYS A 219 -7.69 17.01 -0.67
C LYS A 219 -8.59 18.08 -0.07
N PHE A 220 -8.82 17.99 1.23
CA PHE A 220 -9.58 18.96 2.01
C PHE A 220 -8.70 19.58 3.10
N SER A 221 -9.05 20.80 3.50
CA SER A 221 -8.62 21.32 4.79
C SER A 221 -9.35 20.63 5.93
N SER A 222 -8.87 20.76 7.17
CA SER A 222 -9.55 20.25 8.37
C SER A 222 -10.94 20.85 8.60
N ASP A 223 -11.26 21.92 7.90
CA ASP A 223 -12.57 22.60 7.89
C ASP A 223 -13.46 22.16 6.74
N GLY A 224 -13.04 21.23 5.91
CA GLY A 224 -13.81 20.68 4.81
C GLY A 224 -13.88 21.56 3.57
N ALA A 225 -12.95 22.51 3.40
CA ALA A 225 -12.79 23.20 2.12
C ALA A 225 -11.99 22.33 1.16
N SER A 226 -12.50 22.11 -0.06
CA SER A 226 -11.78 21.41 -1.12
C SER A 226 -10.57 22.23 -1.57
N MET A 227 -9.38 21.65 -1.51
CA MET A 227 -8.12 22.29 -1.83
C MET A 227 -7.58 21.85 -3.19
N ALA A 228 -7.72 20.55 -3.50
CA ALA A 228 -7.27 19.94 -4.75
C ALA A 228 -8.07 18.70 -5.07
N ILE A 229 -8.20 18.38 -6.35
CA ILE A 229 -8.89 17.21 -6.85
C ILE A 229 -7.99 16.55 -7.88
N TRP A 230 -7.72 15.27 -7.70
CA TRP A 230 -6.94 14.49 -8.66
C TRP A 230 -7.87 13.64 -9.50
N PRO A 231 -7.62 13.57 -10.81
CA PRO A 231 -8.39 12.70 -11.68
C PRO A 231 -8.21 11.24 -11.23
N PRO A 232 -9.15 10.37 -11.59
CA PRO A 232 -8.95 8.93 -11.44
C PRO A 232 -7.65 8.48 -12.10
N ALA A 233 -7.04 7.42 -11.57
CA ALA A 233 -5.94 6.77 -12.24
C ALA A 233 -6.35 6.46 -13.68
N ASN A 234 -5.58 6.94 -14.66
CA ASN A 234 -5.82 6.60 -16.03
C ASN A 234 -5.50 5.11 -16.21
N THR A 235 -6.54 4.29 -16.30
CA THR A 235 -6.36 2.95 -16.85
C THR A 235 -5.92 3.06 -18.31
N PRO A 236 -5.26 2.05 -18.89
CA PRO A 236 -4.93 2.03 -20.31
C PRO A 236 -6.14 2.27 -21.24
N SER A 237 -7.36 2.00 -20.74
CA SER A 237 -8.63 2.28 -21.43
C SER A 237 -9.12 3.72 -21.27
N GLY A 238 -8.49 4.55 -20.43
CA GLY A 238 -8.95 5.91 -20.11
C GLY A 238 -10.18 5.97 -19.22
N GLU A 239 -10.63 4.83 -18.69
CA GLU A 239 -11.77 4.72 -17.78
C GLU A 239 -11.34 4.82 -16.32
N SER A 240 -12.22 5.34 -15.49
CA SER A 240 -12.05 5.34 -14.03
C SER A 240 -12.04 3.90 -13.51
N ALA A 241 -10.98 3.48 -12.84
CA ALA A 241 -10.93 2.17 -12.20
C ALA A 241 -11.30 2.28 -10.72
N PRO A 242 -12.16 1.39 -10.21
CA PRO A 242 -12.39 1.27 -8.79
C PRO A 242 -11.08 0.95 -8.05
N ILE A 243 -10.86 1.64 -6.93
CA ILE A 243 -9.75 1.36 -6.02
C ILE A 243 -10.28 0.71 -4.75
N SER A 244 -9.55 -0.24 -4.20
CA SER A 244 -9.87 -0.87 -2.91
C SER A 244 -8.83 -0.60 -1.84
N GLY A 245 -7.67 -0.10 -2.21
CA GLY A 245 -6.59 0.28 -1.32
C GLY A 245 -6.23 1.75 -1.47
N PHE A 246 -6.04 2.43 -0.33
CA PHE A 246 -5.63 3.82 -0.28
C PHE A 246 -4.77 4.08 0.94
N ALA A 247 -3.63 4.70 0.75
CA ALA A 247 -2.72 5.11 1.82
C ALA A 247 -1.99 6.40 1.46
N VAL A 248 -1.61 7.17 2.47
CA VAL A 248 -0.73 8.34 2.30
C VAL A 248 0.49 8.15 3.20
N ALA A 249 1.68 8.32 2.64
CA ALA A 249 2.94 8.11 3.33
C ALA A 249 3.94 9.20 2.93
N GLY A 250 4.36 10.01 3.89
CA GLY A 250 5.23 11.16 3.61
C GLY A 250 4.63 12.06 2.53
N GLU A 251 5.34 12.27 1.43
CA GLU A 251 4.91 13.09 0.29
C GLU A 251 4.20 12.29 -0.81
N LEU A 252 3.84 11.03 -0.54
CA LEU A 252 3.28 10.13 -1.52
C LEU A 252 1.87 9.68 -1.16
N VAL A 253 1.09 9.47 -2.18
CA VAL A 253 -0.24 8.87 -2.12
C VAL A 253 -0.21 7.59 -2.92
N LEU A 254 -0.69 6.51 -2.33
CA LEU A 254 -0.73 5.19 -2.94
C LEU A 254 -2.20 4.77 -3.10
N THR A 255 -2.52 4.28 -4.28
CA THR A 255 -3.82 3.67 -4.56
C THR A 255 -3.61 2.27 -5.13
N MET A 256 -4.51 1.36 -4.82
CA MET A 256 -4.48 0.01 -5.34
C MET A 256 -5.80 -0.33 -6.01
N ALA A 257 -5.73 -0.89 -7.22
CA ALA A 257 -6.91 -1.25 -7.98
C ALA A 257 -7.71 -2.36 -7.29
N ALA A 258 -9.04 -2.32 -7.41
CA ALA A 258 -9.92 -3.27 -6.72
C ALA A 258 -9.90 -4.68 -7.33
N SER A 259 -9.49 -4.83 -8.59
CA SER A 259 -9.55 -6.08 -9.34
C SER A 259 -8.19 -6.61 -9.80
N SER A 260 -7.11 -5.92 -9.46
CA SER A 260 -5.76 -6.31 -9.86
C SER A 260 -4.75 -6.04 -8.73
N ALA A 261 -3.53 -6.50 -8.95
CA ALA A 261 -2.40 -6.23 -8.04
C ALA A 261 -1.65 -4.93 -8.41
N GLU A 262 -2.25 -4.07 -9.21
CA GLU A 262 -1.63 -2.81 -9.62
C GLU A 262 -1.72 -1.77 -8.52
N ILE A 263 -0.59 -1.15 -8.23
CA ILE A 263 -0.45 -0.04 -7.31
C ILE A 263 0.04 1.19 -8.06
N HIS A 264 -0.63 2.31 -7.83
CA HIS A 264 -0.27 3.60 -8.40
C HIS A 264 0.24 4.51 -7.30
N VAL A 265 1.36 5.17 -7.57
CA VAL A 265 2.00 6.10 -6.64
C VAL A 265 1.97 7.50 -7.23
N TRP A 266 1.51 8.44 -6.43
CA TRP A 266 1.33 9.84 -6.78
C TRP A 266 2.09 10.73 -5.80
N THR A 267 2.44 11.94 -6.21
CA THR A 267 2.81 12.98 -5.27
C THR A 267 1.55 13.56 -4.58
N LYS A 268 1.73 14.23 -3.44
CA LYS A 268 0.62 14.94 -2.76
C LYS A 268 -0.01 16.08 -3.59
N ASP A 269 0.63 16.47 -4.69
CA ASP A 269 0.11 17.44 -5.66
C ASP A 269 -0.64 16.76 -6.84
N GLY A 270 -0.83 15.42 -6.76
CA GLY A 270 -1.56 14.66 -7.75
C GLY A 270 -0.79 14.34 -9.04
N GLN A 271 0.53 14.46 -9.04
CA GLN A 271 1.35 14.06 -10.17
C GLN A 271 1.65 12.56 -10.11
N PRO A 272 1.45 11.81 -11.20
CA PRO A 272 1.82 10.40 -11.24
C PRO A 272 3.35 10.26 -11.11
N LYS A 273 3.79 9.33 -10.27
CA LYS A 273 5.21 9.07 -10.02
C LYS A 273 5.63 7.68 -10.49
N LEU A 274 4.81 6.68 -10.24
CA LEU A 274 5.13 5.29 -10.50
C LEU A 274 3.86 4.43 -10.56
N ASP A 275 3.85 3.48 -11.49
CA ASP A 275 2.92 2.36 -11.50
C ASP A 275 3.72 1.07 -11.33
N ALA A 276 3.22 0.14 -10.52
CA ALA A 276 3.85 -1.16 -10.31
C ALA A 276 2.81 -2.28 -10.21
N ASP A 277 3.16 -3.43 -10.77
CA ASP A 277 2.37 -4.66 -10.64
C ASP A 277 3.01 -5.56 -9.56
N LEU A 278 2.27 -5.84 -8.51
CA LEU A 278 2.67 -6.71 -7.41
C LEU A 278 2.18 -8.16 -7.60
N GLY A 279 1.59 -8.48 -8.76
CA GLY A 279 0.96 -9.77 -9.03
C GLY A 279 1.89 -10.98 -8.90
N ALA A 280 3.19 -10.81 -9.14
CA ALA A 280 4.18 -11.87 -8.92
C ALA A 280 4.23 -12.34 -7.45
N SER A 281 3.97 -11.43 -6.49
CA SER A 281 3.97 -11.74 -5.05
C SER A 281 2.58 -12.00 -4.50
N LEU A 282 1.57 -11.28 -5.00
CA LEU A 282 0.20 -11.34 -4.49
C LEU A 282 -0.63 -12.45 -5.13
N GLY A 283 -0.32 -12.84 -6.37
CA GLY A 283 -1.17 -13.72 -7.16
C GLY A 283 -2.52 -13.08 -7.51
N LYS A 284 -3.58 -13.89 -7.55
CA LYS A 284 -4.95 -13.37 -7.67
C LYS A 284 -5.41 -12.80 -6.35
N ILE A 285 -5.78 -11.53 -6.35
CA ILE A 285 -6.25 -10.79 -5.19
C ILE A 285 -7.54 -10.04 -5.57
N ALA A 286 -8.45 -9.89 -4.62
CA ALA A 286 -9.71 -9.19 -4.84
C ALA A 286 -9.94 -8.16 -3.75
N ALA A 287 -10.23 -6.93 -4.15
CA ALA A 287 -10.44 -5.80 -3.26
C ALA A 287 -9.34 -5.64 -2.18
N PRO A 288 -8.04 -5.63 -2.57
CA PRO A 288 -6.95 -5.48 -1.62
C PRO A 288 -7.03 -4.16 -0.90
N GLN A 289 -6.73 -4.18 0.39
CA GLN A 289 -6.55 -2.96 1.18
C GLN A 289 -5.06 -2.74 1.42
N ILE A 290 -4.67 -1.48 1.58
CA ILE A 290 -3.27 -1.13 1.84
C ILE A 290 -3.12 -0.20 3.04
N VAL A 291 -2.00 -0.34 3.72
CA VAL A 291 -1.52 0.62 4.71
C VAL A 291 -0.01 0.76 4.56
N VAL A 292 0.50 1.96 4.79
CA VAL A 292 1.94 2.20 4.88
C VAL A 292 2.28 2.47 6.34
N THR A 293 3.25 1.72 6.86
CA THR A 293 3.71 1.90 8.23
C THR A 293 4.70 3.08 8.32
N PRO A 294 4.91 3.64 9.52
CA PRO A 294 5.94 4.68 9.74
C PRO A 294 7.36 4.23 9.35
N HIS A 295 7.60 2.92 9.25
CA HIS A 295 8.89 2.33 8.85
C HIS A 295 9.04 2.14 7.34
N ALA A 296 8.21 2.85 6.54
CA ALA A 296 8.18 2.75 5.08
C ALA A 296 7.95 1.32 4.56
N GLU A 297 7.07 0.56 5.23
CA GLU A 297 6.62 -0.74 4.76
C GLU A 297 5.20 -0.61 4.23
N LEU A 298 4.98 -1.13 3.03
CA LEU A 298 3.66 -1.33 2.46
C LEU A 298 3.13 -2.68 2.91
N LEU A 299 1.97 -2.69 3.52
CA LEU A 299 1.22 -3.90 3.80
C LEU A 299 0.00 -3.94 2.89
N VAL A 300 -0.16 -5.07 2.21
CA VAL A 300 -1.32 -5.36 1.36
C VAL A 300 -2.11 -6.49 2.01
N PHE A 301 -3.34 -6.21 2.36
CA PHE A 301 -4.24 -7.18 2.95
C PHE A 301 -5.20 -7.71 1.89
N ASP A 302 -5.30 -9.04 1.78
CA ASP A 302 -6.28 -9.72 0.95
C ASP A 302 -7.46 -10.20 1.82
N PRO A 303 -8.61 -9.54 1.76
CA PRO A 303 -9.76 -9.96 2.55
C PRO A 303 -10.35 -11.30 2.09
N SER A 304 -10.09 -11.72 0.85
CA SER A 304 -10.58 -12.99 0.31
C SER A 304 -9.85 -14.21 0.83
N ALA A 305 -8.61 -14.05 1.27
CA ALA A 305 -7.74 -15.12 1.74
C ALA A 305 -7.09 -14.83 3.11
N PRO A 306 -7.71 -14.05 3.99
CA PRO A 306 -7.17 -13.34 5.19
C PRO A 306 -5.64 -13.36 5.30
N LYS A 307 -4.98 -12.73 4.34
CA LYS A 307 -3.53 -12.75 4.18
C LYS A 307 -2.98 -11.33 4.09
N VAL A 308 -1.88 -11.08 4.76
CA VAL A 308 -1.14 -9.82 4.69
C VAL A 308 0.18 -10.07 4.00
N PHE A 309 0.45 -9.30 2.96
CA PHE A 309 1.72 -9.30 2.23
C PHE A 309 2.49 -8.04 2.63
N ARG A 310 3.73 -8.21 3.03
CA ARG A 310 4.59 -7.13 3.50
C ARG A 310 5.69 -6.84 2.49
N PHE A 311 5.84 -5.57 2.17
CA PHE A 311 6.87 -5.08 1.25
C PHE A 311 7.67 -3.95 1.91
N ARG A 312 8.97 -3.92 1.69
CA ARG A 312 9.77 -2.73 1.92
C ARG A 312 9.58 -1.78 0.76
N THR A 313 9.40 -0.49 1.03
CA THR A 313 9.30 0.51 -0.03
C THR A 313 10.63 1.20 -0.23
N HIS A 314 11.02 1.39 -1.50
CA HIS A 314 12.20 2.15 -1.94
C HIS A 314 11.73 3.38 -2.73
N LEU A 315 10.70 4.06 -2.21
CA LEU A 315 10.02 5.18 -2.86
C LEU A 315 10.65 6.55 -2.56
N GLU A 316 11.73 6.58 -1.77
CA GLU A 316 12.42 7.81 -1.41
C GLU A 316 12.82 8.63 -2.64
N ASN A 317 12.71 9.94 -2.50
CA ASN A 317 13.01 10.92 -3.53
C ASN A 317 14.45 10.74 -4.04
N LYS A 318 14.61 10.04 -5.17
CA LYS A 318 15.71 10.38 -6.03
C LYS A 318 15.30 11.65 -6.76
N GLU A 319 15.83 12.79 -6.31
CA GLU A 319 15.90 13.95 -7.18
C GLU A 319 16.54 13.49 -8.51
N PRO A 320 15.98 13.87 -9.65
CA PRO A 320 16.63 13.61 -10.93
C PRO A 320 17.97 14.35 -10.91
N GLN A 321 19.09 13.60 -11.01
CA GLN A 321 20.42 14.14 -11.25
C GLN A 321 20.51 14.74 -12.64
#